data_20e60d92d3889a15ef2d2339f020b594
#
_entry.id   20e60d92d3889a15ef2d2339f020b594
#
_cell.length_a   1.000
_cell.length_b   1.000
_cell.length_c   1.000
_cell.angle_alpha   90.00
_cell.angle_beta   90.00
_cell.angle_gamma   90.00
#
_symmetry.space_group_name_H-M   'P 1'
#
loop_
_entity.id
_entity.type
_entity.pdbx_description
1 polymer ?
#
loop_
_entity_poly.entity_id
_entity_poly.type
_entity_poly.pdbx_seq_one_letter_code
_entity_poly.pdbx_strand_id
1 'polypeptide(L)'
;LADKVKPLDTESWLLIPAVEVLGDPYGIGEAGTAPIDALSAALVNEYLSIVDRSSTGYTGAGGNITRATKDSSKADFTASGTDKDKAINDFGNKTIPTSQNYSCSLDIFRDKNITATDSNYNLANDTVRASGIRYLLFRRIGLAFDAPAVAGQKYNAFYVETDLPIDAYSDGNNQTITSALVGKSIGVEDAVLV
;
A
#
# COMPACT_ATOMS: atom_id res chain seq x y z
N LEU A 1 6.46 17.59 -27.71
CA LEU A 1 5.89 17.55 -26.36
C LEU A 1 6.86 16.73 -25.55
N ALA A 2 7.64 17.40 -24.67
CA ALA A 2 8.47 16.68 -23.73
C ALA A 2 7.53 15.87 -22.83
N ASP A 3 7.63 14.54 -22.90
CA ASP A 3 7.00 13.67 -21.93
C ASP A 3 7.53 14.11 -20.56
N LYS A 4 6.64 14.67 -19.76
CA LYS A 4 6.96 14.88 -18.36
C LYS A 4 7.13 13.48 -17.81
N VAL A 5 8.36 13.10 -17.52
CA VAL A 5 8.65 11.92 -16.71
C VAL A 5 7.88 12.13 -15.40
N LYS A 6 6.76 11.45 -15.28
CA LYS A 6 5.99 11.50 -14.04
C LYS A 6 6.84 10.87 -12.95
N PRO A 7 6.92 11.45 -11.76
CA PRO A 7 7.59 10.80 -10.62
C PRO A 7 7.16 9.35 -10.39
N LEU A 8 5.96 8.99 -10.83
CA LEU A 8 5.36 7.66 -10.77
C LEU A 8 6.11 6.57 -11.55
N ASP A 9 6.91 6.93 -12.56
CA ASP A 9 7.75 5.92 -13.25
C ASP A 9 8.86 5.36 -12.35
N THR A 10 9.06 5.96 -11.19
CA THR A 10 10.07 5.58 -10.20
C THR A 10 9.47 5.07 -8.89
N GLU A 11 8.21 4.74 -8.86
CA GLU A 11 7.56 4.14 -7.70
C GLU A 11 6.92 2.81 -8.06
N SER A 12 6.87 1.91 -7.09
CA SER A 12 6.11 0.66 -7.18
C SER A 12 5.12 0.58 -6.02
N TRP A 13 3.86 0.29 -6.34
CA TRP A 13 2.78 0.12 -5.38
C TRP A 13 2.20 -1.29 -5.51
N LEU A 14 2.35 -2.09 -4.47
CA LEU A 14 1.83 -3.46 -4.43
C LEU A 14 0.84 -3.59 -3.27
N LEU A 15 -0.19 -4.38 -3.49
CA LEU A 15 -1.03 -4.92 -2.42
C LEU A 15 -0.76 -6.41 -2.31
N ILE A 16 -0.13 -6.82 -1.22
CA ILE A 16 0.19 -8.22 -0.92
C ILE A 16 -0.83 -8.69 0.12
N PRO A 17 -1.60 -9.77 -0.13
CA PRO A 17 -2.53 -10.30 0.86
C PRO A 17 -1.82 -10.58 2.19
N ALA A 18 -2.43 -10.16 3.30
CA ALA A 18 -1.79 -10.29 4.61
C ALA A 18 -1.46 -11.74 4.98
N VAL A 19 -2.24 -12.70 4.51
CA VAL A 19 -2.01 -14.13 4.72
C VAL A 19 -0.66 -14.61 4.20
N GLU A 20 -0.17 -14.04 3.10
CA GLU A 20 1.11 -14.40 2.49
C GLU A 20 2.31 -13.90 3.30
N VAL A 21 2.12 -12.84 4.06
CA VAL A 21 3.18 -12.23 4.89
C VAL A 21 3.10 -12.71 6.34
N LEU A 22 1.89 -12.76 6.89
CA LEU A 22 1.67 -13.01 8.32
C LEU A 22 1.28 -14.46 8.62
N GLY A 23 0.99 -15.26 7.59
CA GLY A 23 0.48 -16.63 7.74
C GLY A 23 -0.92 -16.73 8.35
N ASP A 24 -1.58 -15.59 8.61
CA ASP A 24 -2.92 -15.51 9.19
C ASP A 24 -3.81 -14.58 8.36
N PRO A 25 -4.95 -15.08 7.79
CA PRO A 25 -5.87 -14.27 7.00
C PRO A 25 -6.54 -13.15 7.81
N TYR A 26 -6.58 -13.27 9.13
CA TYR A 26 -7.13 -12.25 10.02
C TYR A 26 -6.07 -11.28 10.53
N GLY A 27 -4.79 -11.59 10.30
CA GLY A 27 -3.66 -10.70 10.56
C GLY A 27 -3.67 -10.11 11.96
N ILE A 28 -4.10 -10.91 12.95
CA ILE A 28 -3.91 -10.58 14.34
C ILE A 28 -2.48 -11.05 14.68
N GLY A 29 -1.52 -10.62 13.88
CA GLY A 29 -0.12 -10.77 14.24
C GLY A 29 0.08 -9.96 15.50
N GLU A 30 0.34 -10.61 16.59
CA GLU A 30 0.86 -9.95 17.78
C GLU A 30 2.10 -9.16 17.39
N ALA A 31 2.24 -7.98 17.95
CA ALA A 31 3.40 -7.14 17.73
C ALA A 31 4.69 -8.00 17.87
N GLY A 32 5.42 -8.16 16.78
CA GLY A 32 6.69 -8.88 16.76
C GLY A 32 6.75 -10.17 15.93
N THR A 33 5.65 -10.64 15.37
CA THR A 33 5.67 -11.86 14.53
C THR A 33 5.57 -11.61 13.04
N ALA A 34 5.21 -10.41 12.62
CA ALA A 34 5.08 -10.07 11.22
C ALA A 34 6.42 -9.57 10.66
N PRO A 35 7.00 -10.26 9.67
CA PRO A 35 8.28 -9.86 9.08
C PRO A 35 8.09 -8.70 8.07
N ILE A 36 7.25 -7.71 8.38
CA ILE A 36 7.02 -6.60 7.47
C ILE A 36 8.23 -5.68 7.32
N ASP A 37 9.15 -5.75 8.24
CA ASP A 37 10.45 -5.07 8.25
C ASP A 37 11.56 -5.86 7.55
N ALA A 38 11.28 -7.10 7.14
CA ALA A 38 12.23 -7.99 6.49
C ALA A 38 11.56 -8.85 5.39
N LEU A 39 10.86 -8.19 4.46
CA LEU A 39 10.24 -8.88 3.33
C LEU A 39 11.28 -9.49 2.41
N SER A 40 11.03 -10.70 1.93
CA SER A 40 11.92 -11.32 0.96
C SER A 40 11.76 -10.70 -0.43
N ALA A 41 12.88 -10.51 -1.12
CA ALA A 41 12.86 -10.05 -2.51
C ALA A 41 12.09 -11.01 -3.43
N ALA A 42 12.08 -12.32 -3.11
CA ALA A 42 11.33 -13.32 -3.87
C ALA A 42 9.82 -13.07 -3.81
N LEU A 43 9.25 -12.86 -2.61
CA LEU A 43 7.83 -12.54 -2.42
C LEU A 43 7.46 -11.24 -3.14
N VAL A 44 8.28 -10.20 -3.02
CA VAL A 44 8.01 -8.92 -3.70
C VAL A 44 8.03 -9.09 -5.21
N ASN A 45 8.96 -9.88 -5.77
CA ASN A 45 9.01 -10.16 -7.21
C ASN A 45 7.80 -10.95 -7.71
N GLU A 46 7.28 -11.88 -6.92
CA GLU A 46 6.05 -12.59 -7.23
C GLU A 46 4.91 -11.59 -7.46
N TYR A 47 4.67 -10.69 -6.50
CA TYR A 47 3.60 -9.70 -6.61
C TYR A 47 3.88 -8.58 -7.62
N LEU A 48 5.15 -8.24 -7.89
CA LEU A 48 5.53 -7.35 -8.99
C LEU A 48 5.12 -7.91 -10.35
N SER A 49 5.19 -9.24 -10.52
CA SER A 49 4.83 -9.92 -11.78
C SER A 49 3.32 -10.01 -12.03
N ILE A 50 2.50 -9.86 -10.99
CA ILE A 50 1.04 -9.90 -11.09
C ILE A 50 0.55 -8.51 -11.49
N VAL A 51 0.44 -8.26 -12.78
CA VAL A 51 0.09 -6.94 -13.34
C VAL A 51 -1.35 -6.86 -13.85
N ASP A 52 -2.03 -7.99 -14.01
CA ASP A 52 -3.41 -8.10 -14.48
C ASP A 52 -4.04 -9.45 -14.04
N ARG A 53 -5.32 -9.65 -14.35
CA ARG A 53 -6.06 -10.88 -14.01
C ARG A 53 -5.58 -12.13 -14.74
N SER A 54 -4.83 -11.98 -15.85
CA SER A 54 -4.27 -13.08 -16.62
C SER A 54 -2.87 -13.50 -16.16
N SER A 55 -2.28 -12.72 -15.26
CA SER A 55 -0.94 -12.97 -14.74
C SER A 55 -0.87 -14.30 -13.98
N THR A 56 0.21 -15.05 -14.19
CA THR A 56 0.48 -16.26 -13.42
C THR A 56 0.61 -15.93 -11.94
N GLY A 57 -0.08 -16.69 -11.09
CA GLY A 57 -0.09 -16.45 -9.64
C GLY A 57 -1.21 -15.52 -9.15
N TYR A 58 -2.00 -14.91 -10.05
CA TYR A 58 -3.17 -14.15 -9.62
C TYR A 58 -4.25 -15.06 -9.02
N THR A 59 -4.60 -14.82 -7.77
CA THR A 59 -5.59 -15.62 -7.01
C THR A 59 -6.91 -14.89 -6.75
N GLY A 60 -7.13 -13.77 -7.41
CA GLY A 60 -8.33 -12.93 -7.23
C GLY A 60 -8.11 -11.71 -6.34
N ALA A 61 -6.95 -11.56 -5.74
CA ALA A 61 -6.62 -10.41 -4.88
C ALA A 61 -5.12 -10.13 -4.89
N GLY A 62 -4.77 -8.84 -4.73
CA GLY A 62 -3.39 -8.39 -4.67
C GLY A 62 -2.70 -8.28 -6.03
N GLY A 63 -1.50 -7.73 -6.03
CA GLY A 63 -0.66 -7.56 -7.21
C GLY A 63 -0.04 -6.17 -7.33
N ASN A 64 0.56 -5.91 -8.47
CA ASN A 64 1.17 -4.65 -8.82
C ASN A 64 0.10 -3.68 -9.36
N ILE A 65 -0.32 -2.76 -8.52
CA ILE A 65 -1.38 -1.77 -8.83
C ILE A 65 -0.82 -0.44 -9.33
N THR A 66 0.49 -0.32 -9.51
CA THR A 66 1.17 0.96 -9.79
C THR A 66 0.57 1.71 -10.97
N ARG A 67 0.29 1.01 -12.08
CA ARG A 67 -0.27 1.65 -13.30
C ARG A 67 -1.69 2.17 -13.11
N ALA A 68 -2.44 1.57 -12.20
CA ALA A 68 -3.81 1.99 -11.89
C ALA A 68 -3.86 3.10 -10.84
N THR A 69 -2.80 3.25 -10.04
CA THR A 69 -2.74 4.19 -8.93
C THR A 69 -2.52 5.62 -9.43
N LYS A 70 -3.29 6.56 -8.90
CA LYS A 70 -3.13 7.99 -9.16
C LYS A 70 -2.07 8.61 -8.24
N ASP A 71 -1.52 9.73 -8.67
CA ASP A 71 -0.60 10.57 -7.92
C ASP A 71 -1.19 11.20 -6.64
N SER A 72 -2.53 11.19 -6.51
CA SER A 72 -3.24 11.61 -5.30
C SER A 72 -3.23 10.55 -4.17
N SER A 73 -2.83 9.30 -4.48
CA SER A 73 -2.75 8.21 -3.50
C SER A 73 -1.70 8.51 -2.42
N LYS A 74 -1.96 8.07 -1.20
CA LYS A 74 -1.11 8.34 -0.04
C LYS A 74 -0.86 7.07 0.75
N ALA A 75 0.37 6.94 1.23
CA ALA A 75 0.79 5.92 2.18
C ALA A 75 1.97 6.48 2.98
N ASP A 76 1.68 7.18 4.07
CA ASP A 76 2.68 7.88 4.86
C ASP A 76 2.33 7.83 6.35
N PHE A 77 3.35 7.93 7.19
CA PHE A 77 3.13 8.17 8.62
C PHE A 77 2.53 9.55 8.85
N THR A 78 1.67 9.61 9.84
CA THR A 78 1.09 10.86 10.33
C THR A 78 1.69 11.21 11.68
N ALA A 79 1.53 12.48 12.10
CA ALA A 79 1.97 12.90 13.41
C ALA A 79 1.40 11.97 14.50
N SER A 80 2.26 11.50 15.38
CA SER A 80 1.86 10.68 16.53
C SER A 80 0.97 11.47 17.48
N GLY A 81 0.07 10.76 18.16
CA GLY A 81 -0.55 11.31 19.35
C GLY A 81 0.53 11.70 20.37
N THR A 82 0.29 12.77 21.11
CA THR A 82 1.21 13.20 22.15
C THR A 82 0.49 13.27 23.47
N ASP A 83 1.11 12.78 24.53
CA ASP A 83 0.67 13.01 25.89
C ASP A 83 1.52 14.13 26.52
N LYS A 84 0.88 14.96 27.34
CA LYS A 84 1.56 16.03 28.08
C LYS A 84 1.63 15.62 29.54
N ASP A 85 2.77 15.12 29.93
CA ASP A 85 3.05 14.83 31.32
C ASP A 85 3.97 15.88 31.91
N LYS A 86 3.67 16.32 33.12
CA LYS A 86 4.44 17.31 33.84
C LYS A 86 4.60 16.89 35.30
N ALA A 87 5.81 16.59 35.69
CA ALA A 87 6.13 16.45 37.10
C ALA A 87 6.17 17.83 37.79
N ILE A 88 5.88 17.86 39.11
CA ILE A 88 5.81 19.12 39.89
C ILE A 88 7.09 19.93 39.81
N ASN A 89 8.24 19.32 39.61
CA ASN A 89 9.56 19.93 39.51
C ASN A 89 10.06 20.15 38.06
N ASP A 90 9.23 19.89 37.06
CA ASP A 90 9.61 20.13 35.66
C ASP A 90 9.45 21.61 35.29
N PHE A 91 10.49 22.18 34.67
CA PHE A 91 10.48 23.58 34.20
C PHE A 91 9.66 23.77 32.90
N GLY A 92 9.11 22.73 32.31
CA GLY A 92 8.33 22.81 31.06
C GLY A 92 7.43 21.59 30.86
N ASN A 93 6.53 21.71 29.89
CA ASN A 93 5.71 20.56 29.45
C ASN A 93 6.60 19.58 28.68
N LYS A 94 6.69 18.34 29.16
CA LYS A 94 7.32 17.26 28.43
C LYS A 94 6.26 16.61 27.53
N THR A 95 6.49 16.61 26.21
CA THR A 95 5.62 15.96 25.25
C THR A 95 6.23 14.62 24.87
N ILE A 96 5.49 13.54 25.09
CA ILE A 96 5.94 12.18 24.78
C ILE A 96 5.07 11.66 23.63
N PRO A 97 5.66 11.17 22.52
CA PRO A 97 4.90 10.47 21.49
C PRO A 97 4.26 9.21 22.06
N THR A 98 2.95 9.04 21.89
CA THR A 98 2.20 7.91 22.45
C THR A 98 1.87 6.82 21.44
N SER A 99 1.87 7.15 20.15
CA SER A 99 1.51 6.20 19.08
C SER A 99 2.16 6.57 17.76
N GLN A 100 2.47 5.57 16.96
CA GLN A 100 2.79 5.75 15.55
C GLN A 100 1.50 5.55 14.75
N ASN A 101 1.06 6.58 14.06
CA ASN A 101 -0.10 6.54 13.20
C ASN A 101 0.33 6.70 11.74
N TYR A 102 -0.38 6.03 10.85
CA TYR A 102 -0.20 6.21 9.41
C TYR A 102 -1.57 6.35 8.74
N SER A 103 -1.57 6.99 7.57
CA SER A 103 -2.76 7.19 6.76
C SER A 103 -2.49 6.66 5.35
N CYS A 104 -3.33 5.78 4.90
CA CYS A 104 -3.27 5.22 3.56
C CYS A 104 -4.59 5.44 2.84
N SER A 105 -4.51 5.89 1.59
CA SER A 105 -5.65 5.96 0.69
C SER A 105 -5.19 5.69 -0.73
N LEU A 106 -5.98 4.94 -1.48
CA LEU A 106 -5.72 4.65 -2.89
C LEU A 106 -6.79 5.30 -3.75
N ASP A 107 -6.34 6.14 -4.66
CA ASP A 107 -7.14 6.61 -5.78
C ASP A 107 -6.69 5.85 -7.02
N ILE A 108 -7.59 5.05 -7.60
CA ILE A 108 -7.29 4.22 -8.75
C ILE A 108 -8.18 4.57 -9.93
N PHE A 109 -7.65 4.42 -11.14
CA PHE A 109 -8.43 4.56 -12.36
C PHE A 109 -9.28 3.31 -12.62
N ARG A 110 -10.44 3.49 -13.21
CA ARG A 110 -11.27 2.39 -13.72
C ARG A 110 -11.02 2.13 -15.18
N ASP A 111 -11.11 0.86 -15.57
CA ASP A 111 -11.14 0.48 -16.97
C ASP A 111 -12.52 0.71 -17.58
N LYS A 112 -12.55 1.13 -18.83
CA LYS A 112 -13.78 1.19 -19.64
C LYS A 112 -14.39 -0.19 -19.84
N ASN A 113 -13.55 -1.22 -19.99
CA ASN A 113 -13.98 -2.60 -20.13
C ASN A 113 -13.73 -3.38 -18.84
N ILE A 114 -14.73 -3.46 -17.99
CA ILE A 114 -14.67 -4.13 -16.69
C ILE A 114 -14.44 -5.65 -16.77
N THR A 115 -14.61 -6.24 -17.96
CA THR A 115 -14.43 -7.68 -18.18
C THR A 115 -13.05 -8.02 -18.76
N ALA A 116 -12.25 -7.03 -19.13
CA ALA A 116 -10.90 -7.26 -19.63
C ALA A 116 -10.02 -7.95 -18.57
N THR A 117 -9.36 -9.02 -19.00
CA THR A 117 -8.47 -9.81 -18.12
C THR A 117 -7.03 -9.30 -18.15
N ASP A 118 -6.65 -8.58 -19.17
CA ASP A 118 -5.32 -7.96 -19.40
C ASP A 118 -5.21 -6.54 -18.89
N SER A 119 -6.10 -6.14 -17.98
CA SER A 119 -6.19 -4.77 -17.46
C SER A 119 -5.69 -4.65 -16.02
N ASN A 120 -4.65 -3.86 -15.82
CA ASN A 120 -4.17 -3.50 -14.48
C ASN A 120 -5.22 -2.73 -13.66
N TYR A 121 -6.05 -1.91 -14.33
CA TYR A 121 -7.14 -1.18 -13.67
C TYR A 121 -8.18 -2.12 -13.06
N ASN A 122 -8.51 -3.19 -13.78
CA ASN A 122 -9.45 -4.19 -13.29
C ASN A 122 -8.88 -5.01 -12.15
N LEU A 123 -7.59 -5.38 -12.20
CA LEU A 123 -6.90 -6.01 -11.08
C LEU A 123 -6.95 -5.13 -9.83
N ALA A 124 -6.59 -3.85 -9.96
CA ALA A 124 -6.61 -2.91 -8.84
C ALA A 124 -8.02 -2.74 -8.26
N ASN A 125 -9.04 -2.60 -9.14
CA ASN A 125 -10.43 -2.52 -8.72
C ASN A 125 -10.88 -3.74 -7.92
N ASP A 126 -10.60 -4.95 -8.40
CA ASP A 126 -11.00 -6.18 -7.70
C ASP A 126 -10.34 -6.28 -6.33
N THR A 127 -9.08 -5.89 -6.25
CA THR A 127 -8.30 -5.93 -5.01
C THR A 127 -8.90 -5.02 -3.93
N VAL A 128 -9.37 -3.81 -4.29
CA VAL A 128 -9.89 -2.84 -3.30
C VAL A 128 -11.40 -2.84 -3.15
N ARG A 129 -12.14 -3.57 -4.00
CA ARG A 129 -13.62 -3.52 -4.04
C ARG A 129 -14.28 -4.15 -2.83
N ALA A 130 -13.72 -5.21 -2.30
CA ALA A 130 -14.23 -5.87 -1.11
C ALA A 130 -13.72 -5.16 0.14
N SER A 131 -14.62 -4.81 1.07
CA SER A 131 -14.23 -4.27 2.37
C SER A 131 -13.81 -5.36 3.35
N GLY A 132 -12.96 -5.00 4.31
CA GLY A 132 -12.52 -5.90 5.37
C GLY A 132 -11.42 -6.89 4.94
N ILE A 133 -10.86 -6.72 3.77
CA ILE A 133 -9.73 -7.55 3.32
C ILE A 133 -8.43 -6.89 3.73
N ARG A 134 -7.53 -7.69 4.26
CA ARG A 134 -6.26 -7.22 4.82
C ARG A 134 -5.12 -7.42 3.86
N TYR A 135 -4.34 -6.36 3.68
CA TYR A 135 -3.19 -6.33 2.80
C TYR A 135 -1.98 -5.70 3.50
N LEU A 136 -0.83 -6.06 3.01
CA LEU A 136 0.37 -5.25 3.15
C LEU A 136 0.43 -4.31 1.94
N LEU A 137 0.30 -3.02 2.17
CA LEU A 137 0.57 -2.00 1.16
C LEU A 137 2.07 -1.76 1.12
N PHE A 138 2.71 -2.23 0.08
CA PHE A 138 4.15 -2.05 -0.16
C PHE A 138 4.35 -0.89 -1.12
N ARG A 139 5.29 -0.01 -0.77
CA ARG A 139 5.71 1.12 -1.61
C ARG A 139 7.23 1.16 -1.70
N ARG A 140 7.74 1.19 -2.91
CA ARG A 140 9.17 1.36 -3.20
C ARG A 140 9.36 2.60 -4.05
N ILE A 141 10.33 3.45 -3.71
CA ILE A 141 10.61 4.73 -4.36
C ILE A 141 12.01 4.69 -4.97
N GLY A 142 12.18 5.35 -6.12
CA GLY A 142 13.48 5.54 -6.76
C GLY A 142 13.87 4.50 -7.81
N LEU A 143 12.99 3.54 -8.11
CA LEU A 143 13.21 2.52 -9.13
C LEU A 143 11.99 2.42 -10.04
N ALA A 144 12.19 2.00 -11.29
CA ALA A 144 11.09 1.75 -12.21
C ALA A 144 10.07 0.76 -11.60
N PHE A 145 8.78 0.98 -11.88
CA PHE A 145 7.68 0.23 -11.26
C PHE A 145 7.73 -1.28 -11.53
N ASP A 146 8.41 -1.69 -12.60
CA ASP A 146 8.60 -3.08 -13.05
C ASP A 146 10.01 -3.60 -12.77
N ALA A 147 10.90 -2.78 -12.19
CA ALA A 147 12.24 -3.22 -11.88
C ALA A 147 12.21 -4.34 -10.83
N PRO A 148 12.96 -5.45 -11.05
CA PRO A 148 13.01 -6.54 -10.09
C PRO A 148 13.43 -6.08 -8.70
N ALA A 149 12.83 -6.67 -7.68
CA ALA A 149 13.23 -6.49 -6.31
C ALA A 149 14.50 -7.28 -6.01
N VAL A 150 15.46 -6.65 -5.35
CA VAL A 150 16.75 -7.23 -4.98
C VAL A 150 17.00 -6.96 -3.50
N ALA A 151 17.61 -7.91 -2.81
CA ALA A 151 18.03 -7.76 -1.42
C ALA A 151 18.87 -6.49 -1.23
N GLY A 152 18.66 -5.78 -0.14
CA GLY A 152 19.31 -4.51 0.14
C GLY A 152 18.56 -3.26 -0.34
N GLN A 153 17.49 -3.40 -1.13
CA GLN A 153 16.64 -2.26 -1.53
C GLN A 153 15.73 -1.81 -0.38
N LYS A 154 15.55 -0.50 -0.28
CA LYS A 154 14.65 0.08 0.72
C LYS A 154 13.20 0.13 0.24
N TYR A 155 12.29 0.00 1.18
CA TYR A 155 10.84 0.08 0.95
C TYR A 155 10.11 0.61 2.17
N ASN A 156 8.88 1.05 1.95
CA ASN A 156 7.90 1.35 2.99
C ASN A 156 6.78 0.33 2.90
N ALA A 157 6.29 -0.12 4.03
CA ALA A 157 5.18 -1.05 4.07
C ALA A 157 4.22 -0.73 5.21
N PHE A 158 2.91 -0.85 4.92
CA PHE A 158 1.84 -0.52 5.86
C PHE A 158 0.83 -1.66 5.89
N TYR A 159 0.52 -2.14 7.08
CA TYR A 159 -0.52 -3.14 7.27
C TYR A 159 -1.89 -2.46 7.28
N VAL A 160 -2.71 -2.77 6.32
CA VAL A 160 -3.97 -2.07 6.05
C VAL A 160 -5.13 -3.03 5.83
N GLU A 161 -6.34 -2.52 6.03
CA GLU A 161 -7.58 -3.21 5.70
C GLU A 161 -8.42 -2.32 4.78
N THR A 162 -8.98 -2.89 3.75
CA THR A 162 -9.83 -2.16 2.81
C THR A 162 -11.14 -1.75 3.46
N ASP A 163 -11.56 -0.51 3.21
CA ASP A 163 -12.91 -0.03 3.50
C ASP A 163 -13.76 0.00 2.22
N LEU A 164 -15.04 0.32 2.33
CA LEU A 164 -15.92 0.45 1.18
C LEU A 164 -15.41 1.53 0.22
N PRO A 165 -15.14 1.20 -1.03
CA PRO A 165 -14.63 2.17 -1.99
C PRO A 165 -15.74 3.13 -2.43
N ILE A 166 -15.34 4.36 -2.74
CA ILE A 166 -16.20 5.40 -3.25
C ILE A 166 -15.92 5.59 -4.74
N ASP A 167 -16.92 5.37 -5.57
CA ASP A 167 -16.83 5.66 -7.00
C ASP A 167 -16.98 7.17 -7.25
N ALA A 168 -16.04 7.75 -7.99
CA ALA A 168 -16.10 9.14 -8.40
C ALA A 168 -16.26 9.26 -9.93
N TYR A 169 -17.33 9.89 -10.33
CA TYR A 169 -17.65 10.15 -11.72
C TYR A 169 -17.72 11.67 -11.95
N SER A 170 -16.93 12.18 -12.87
CA SER A 170 -17.03 13.56 -13.31
C SER A 170 -17.06 13.62 -14.85
N ASP A 171 -17.92 14.47 -15.37
CA ASP A 171 -18.07 14.64 -16.80
C ASP A 171 -16.75 15.09 -17.44
N GLY A 172 -16.34 14.41 -18.52
CA GLY A 172 -15.10 14.71 -19.23
C GLY A 172 -13.80 14.21 -18.56
N ASN A 173 -13.88 13.54 -17.40
CA ASN A 173 -12.72 12.97 -16.72
C ASN A 173 -12.77 11.45 -16.64
N ASN A 174 -11.61 10.85 -16.39
CA ASN A 174 -11.52 9.42 -16.14
C ASN A 174 -12.31 9.05 -14.88
N GLN A 175 -13.04 7.95 -14.92
CA GLN A 175 -13.69 7.40 -13.74
C GLN A 175 -12.61 6.88 -12.78
N THR A 176 -12.80 7.16 -11.50
CA THR A 176 -11.88 6.77 -10.45
C THR A 176 -12.62 6.13 -9.28
N ILE A 177 -11.89 5.36 -8.52
CA ILE A 177 -12.34 4.78 -7.25
C ILE A 177 -11.38 5.26 -6.18
N THR A 178 -11.92 5.78 -5.10
CA THR A 178 -11.15 6.07 -3.89
C THR A 178 -11.44 4.99 -2.85
N SER A 179 -10.40 4.29 -2.41
CA SER A 179 -10.47 3.33 -1.32
C SER A 179 -9.70 3.88 -0.12
N ALA A 180 -10.40 4.09 0.99
CA ALA A 180 -9.76 4.32 2.26
C ALA A 180 -9.15 3.00 2.74
N LEU A 181 -7.90 3.05 3.18
CA LEU A 181 -7.20 1.92 3.76
C LEU A 181 -7.02 2.17 5.25
N VAL A 182 -7.70 1.39 6.06
CA VAL A 182 -7.65 1.52 7.52
C VAL A 182 -6.36 0.89 8.04
N GLY A 183 -5.51 1.67 8.67
CA GLY A 183 -4.29 1.18 9.32
C GLY A 183 -4.62 0.22 10.46
N LYS A 184 -3.90 -0.92 10.53
CA LYS A 184 -4.22 -1.96 11.52
C LYS A 184 -3.28 -2.06 12.69
N SER A 185 -2.01 -1.86 12.57
CA SER A 185 -1.11 -1.85 13.74
C SER A 185 0.32 -1.49 13.41
N ILE A 186 0.84 -1.95 12.29
CA ILE A 186 2.27 -1.88 11.98
C ILE A 186 2.47 -1.20 10.64
N GLY A 187 3.35 -0.21 10.63
CA GLY A 187 3.93 0.37 9.43
C GLY A 187 5.44 0.44 9.59
N VAL A 188 6.17 0.33 8.50
CA VAL A 188 7.63 0.49 8.46
C VAL A 188 8.02 1.42 7.33
N GLU A 189 9.02 2.24 7.58
CA GLU A 189 9.69 3.06 6.57
C GLU A 189 11.16 2.68 6.50
N ASP A 190 11.74 2.84 5.32
CA ASP A 190 13.15 2.53 5.08
C ASP A 190 13.56 1.10 5.47
N ALA A 191 12.62 0.18 5.56
CA ALA A 191 12.92 -1.23 5.74
C ALA A 191 13.71 -1.79 4.55
N VAL A 192 14.45 -2.87 4.75
CA VAL A 192 15.37 -3.40 3.75
C VAL A 192 14.94 -4.81 3.34
N LEU A 193 14.81 -5.03 2.03
CA LEU A 193 14.53 -6.36 1.47
C LEU A 193 15.67 -7.35 1.80
N VAL A 194 15.30 -8.56 2.13
CA VAL A 194 16.18 -9.69 2.39
C VAL A 194 16.15 -10.73 1.28
#